data_6b614f0fa66a24b030531dc78f287867
#
_entry.id   6b614f0fa66a24b030531dc78f287867
#
_cell.length_a   1.000
_cell.length_b   1.000
_cell.length_c   1.000
_cell.angle_alpha   90.00
_cell.angle_beta   90.00
_cell.angle_gamma   90.00
#
_symmetry.space_group_name_H-M   'P 1'
#
loop_
_entity.id
_entity.type
_entity.pdbx_description
1 polymer ?
#
loop_
_entity_poly.entity_id
_entity_poly.type
_entity_poly.pdbx_seq_one_letter_code
_entity_poly.pdbx_strand_id
1 'polypeptide(L)'
;MCIRDRFILIKNIKKIMKILIYVILFLVVIVSIFIFPKALRVHKVKTLYDKEKIVYNFVNMDKIFPSRNINASENPKPFEKNIQTLPETFLFDDEEKNLEEYLDYFWSDGMIVIHKDKIVYEKYWLGNNENKKHISWSVAKSFVSALVGIAYEEGLIDSLNDPITKYLVDFEDTGYEGVSIKDILQ
;
A
#
# COMPACT_ATOMS: atom_id res chain seq x y z
N MET A 1 -56.70 -14.87 -39.40
CA MET A 1 -55.60 -13.87 -39.35
C MET A 1 -55.01 -13.76 -40.75
N CYS A 2 -55.11 -12.57 -41.39
CA CYS A 2 -54.69 -12.36 -42.78
C CYS A 2 -53.12 -12.51 -42.86
N ILE A 3 -52.65 -13.00 -44.01
CA ILE A 3 -51.18 -13.19 -44.25
C ILE A 3 -50.42 -11.89 -44.02
N ARG A 4 -51.03 -10.77 -44.39
CA ARG A 4 -50.46 -9.43 -44.17
C ARG A 4 -50.23 -9.12 -42.67
N ASP A 5 -51.15 -9.53 -41.79
CA ASP A 5 -51.07 -9.29 -40.35
C ASP A 5 -49.94 -10.11 -39.72
N ARG A 6 -49.69 -11.33 -40.21
CA ARG A 6 -48.54 -12.17 -39.82
C ARG A 6 -47.20 -11.53 -40.20
N PHE A 7 -47.08 -10.95 -41.39
CA PHE A 7 -45.85 -10.27 -41.81
C PHE A 7 -45.55 -9.04 -40.97
N ILE A 8 -46.58 -8.23 -40.66
CA ILE A 8 -46.43 -7.06 -39.77
C ILE A 8 -46.00 -7.48 -38.37
N LEU A 9 -46.60 -8.51 -37.81
CA LEU A 9 -46.27 -9.05 -36.49
C LEU A 9 -44.81 -9.52 -36.44
N ILE A 10 -44.37 -10.32 -37.44
CA ILE A 10 -42.98 -10.82 -37.52
C ILE A 10 -41.99 -9.66 -37.62
N LYS A 11 -42.29 -8.61 -38.41
CA LYS A 11 -41.43 -7.42 -38.54
C LYS A 11 -41.30 -6.67 -37.22
N ASN A 12 -42.40 -6.52 -36.49
CA ASN A 12 -42.41 -5.87 -35.17
C ASN A 12 -41.64 -6.70 -34.12
N ILE A 13 -41.81 -8.02 -34.09
CA ILE A 13 -41.05 -8.90 -33.20
C ILE A 13 -39.55 -8.79 -33.49
N LYS A 14 -39.13 -8.81 -34.75
CA LYS A 14 -37.72 -8.64 -35.13
C LYS A 14 -37.14 -7.26 -34.69
N LYS A 15 -37.94 -6.19 -34.79
CA LYS A 15 -37.57 -4.85 -34.33
C LYS A 15 -37.40 -4.81 -32.81
N ILE A 16 -38.35 -5.38 -32.07
CA ILE A 16 -38.29 -5.47 -30.60
C ILE A 16 -37.08 -6.30 -30.16
N MET A 17 -36.82 -7.44 -30.79
CA MET A 17 -35.64 -8.26 -30.50
C MET A 17 -34.32 -7.49 -30.72
N LYS A 18 -34.21 -6.72 -31.81
CA LYS A 18 -33.03 -5.90 -32.04
C LYS A 18 -32.83 -4.86 -30.94
N ILE A 19 -33.88 -4.15 -30.54
CA ILE A 19 -33.86 -3.18 -29.47
C ILE A 19 -33.41 -3.84 -28.15
N LEU A 20 -33.97 -4.99 -27.82
CA LEU A 20 -33.63 -5.74 -26.62
C LEU A 20 -32.14 -6.15 -26.62
N ILE A 21 -31.64 -6.63 -27.77
CA ILE A 21 -30.21 -6.96 -27.90
C ILE A 21 -29.32 -5.73 -27.65
N TYR A 22 -29.66 -4.57 -28.22
CA TYR A 22 -28.88 -3.35 -28.00
C TYR A 22 -28.93 -2.89 -26.53
N VAL A 23 -30.08 -3.00 -25.88
CA VAL A 23 -30.23 -2.69 -24.44
C VAL A 23 -29.37 -3.63 -23.59
N ILE A 24 -29.39 -4.93 -23.88
CA ILE A 24 -28.57 -5.91 -23.18
C ILE A 24 -27.09 -5.63 -23.41
N LEU A 25 -26.64 -5.36 -24.61
CA LEU A 25 -25.25 -5.02 -24.92
C LEU A 25 -24.82 -3.74 -24.19
N PHE A 26 -25.67 -2.72 -24.17
CA PHE A 26 -25.40 -1.48 -23.44
C PHE A 26 -25.26 -1.71 -21.94
N LEU A 27 -26.14 -2.51 -21.33
CA LEU A 27 -26.06 -2.90 -19.93
C LEU A 27 -24.79 -3.69 -19.64
N VAL A 28 -24.39 -4.64 -20.50
CA VAL A 28 -23.15 -5.41 -20.37
C VAL A 28 -21.95 -4.48 -20.40
N VAL A 29 -21.93 -3.49 -21.30
CA VAL A 29 -20.83 -2.51 -21.37
C VAL A 29 -20.77 -1.68 -20.09
N ILE A 30 -21.89 -1.16 -19.59
CA ILE A 30 -21.93 -0.40 -18.32
C ILE A 30 -21.43 -1.25 -17.15
N VAL A 31 -21.97 -2.45 -17.00
CA VAL A 31 -21.56 -3.40 -15.96
C VAL A 31 -20.05 -3.68 -16.04
N SER A 32 -19.53 -3.89 -17.26
CA SER A 32 -18.09 -4.12 -17.47
C SER A 32 -17.25 -2.92 -17.04
N ILE A 33 -17.64 -1.70 -17.37
CA ILE A 33 -16.94 -0.48 -16.97
C ILE A 33 -16.82 -0.37 -15.44
N PHE A 34 -17.86 -0.72 -14.69
CA PHE A 34 -17.88 -0.59 -13.23
C PHE A 34 -17.31 -1.80 -12.48
N ILE A 35 -17.51 -3.02 -13.01
CA ILE A 35 -17.09 -4.26 -12.33
C ILE A 35 -15.66 -4.63 -12.68
N PHE A 36 -15.23 -4.47 -13.93
CA PHE A 36 -13.92 -4.91 -14.38
C PHE A 36 -12.75 -4.27 -13.62
N PRO A 37 -12.71 -2.95 -13.36
CA PRO A 37 -11.65 -2.34 -12.56
C PRO A 37 -11.60 -2.88 -11.12
N LYS A 38 -12.77 -3.12 -10.51
CA LYS A 38 -12.87 -3.70 -9.17
C LYS A 38 -12.38 -5.15 -9.15
N ALA A 39 -12.74 -5.95 -10.14
CA ALA A 39 -12.29 -7.33 -10.28
C ALA A 39 -10.76 -7.41 -10.47
N LEU A 40 -10.19 -6.54 -11.31
CA LEU A 40 -8.73 -6.43 -11.49
C LEU A 40 -8.03 -6.06 -10.18
N ARG A 41 -8.60 -5.12 -9.42
CA ARG A 41 -8.04 -4.74 -8.12
C ARG A 41 -8.08 -5.91 -7.13
N VAL A 42 -9.20 -6.60 -7.02
CA VAL A 42 -9.32 -7.80 -6.18
C VAL A 42 -8.30 -8.87 -6.59
N HIS A 43 -8.11 -9.08 -7.91
CA HIS A 43 -7.09 -10.00 -8.39
C HIS A 43 -5.69 -9.58 -7.96
N LYS A 44 -5.31 -8.29 -8.10
CA LYS A 44 -4.03 -7.77 -7.65
C LYS A 44 -3.81 -7.97 -6.15
N VAL A 45 -4.84 -7.70 -5.33
CA VAL A 45 -4.79 -7.92 -3.88
C VAL A 45 -4.61 -9.41 -3.54
N LYS A 46 -5.35 -10.31 -4.22
CA LYS A 46 -5.21 -11.76 -4.01
C LYS A 46 -3.83 -12.29 -4.36
N THR A 47 -3.17 -11.68 -5.35
CA THR A 47 -1.84 -12.07 -5.83
C THR A 47 -0.72 -11.21 -5.26
N LEU A 48 -0.99 -10.47 -4.18
CA LEU A 48 -0.05 -9.50 -3.61
C LEU A 48 1.26 -10.16 -3.18
N TYR A 49 1.15 -11.33 -2.56
CA TYR A 49 2.28 -12.11 -2.01
C TYR A 49 2.72 -13.27 -2.91
N ASP A 50 2.19 -13.36 -4.13
CA ASP A 50 2.64 -14.39 -5.07
C ASP A 50 4.15 -14.24 -5.31
N LYS A 51 4.88 -15.34 -5.23
CA LYS A 51 6.34 -15.40 -5.34
C LYS A 51 6.89 -14.61 -6.54
N GLU A 52 6.23 -14.72 -7.68
CA GLU A 52 6.63 -14.08 -8.94
C GLU A 52 6.27 -12.59 -9.03
N LYS A 53 5.43 -12.09 -8.10
CA LYS A 53 4.86 -10.74 -8.14
C LYS A 53 5.23 -9.89 -6.95
N ILE A 54 5.64 -10.48 -5.84
CA ILE A 54 5.83 -9.78 -4.56
C ILE A 54 6.81 -8.61 -4.69
N VAL A 55 7.94 -8.82 -5.34
CA VAL A 55 8.96 -7.78 -5.55
C VAL A 55 8.40 -6.61 -6.36
N TYR A 56 7.70 -6.92 -7.47
CA TYR A 56 7.04 -5.89 -8.27
C TYR A 56 5.93 -5.18 -7.50
N ASN A 57 5.10 -5.92 -6.77
CA ASN A 57 3.97 -5.37 -6.04
C ASN A 57 4.44 -4.42 -4.92
N PHE A 58 5.50 -4.76 -4.19
CA PHE A 58 5.97 -3.99 -3.04
C PHE A 58 6.52 -2.60 -3.41
N VAL A 59 7.04 -2.44 -4.62
CA VAL A 59 7.48 -1.12 -5.13
C VAL A 59 6.40 -0.42 -5.98
N ASN A 60 5.21 -1.01 -6.14
CA ASN A 60 4.10 -0.48 -6.92
C ASN A 60 2.74 -0.51 -6.17
N MET A 61 2.77 -0.35 -4.85
CA MET A 61 1.56 -0.39 -4.03
C MET A 61 0.54 0.69 -4.37
N ASP A 62 0.98 1.83 -4.84
CA ASP A 62 0.15 2.92 -5.35
C ASP A 62 -0.72 2.51 -6.56
N LYS A 63 -0.32 1.48 -7.31
CA LYS A 63 -1.10 0.90 -8.42
C LYS A 63 -2.12 -0.15 -7.95
N ILE A 64 -2.06 -0.55 -6.69
CA ILE A 64 -2.93 -1.56 -6.09
C ILE A 64 -3.93 -0.92 -5.13
N PHE A 65 -3.46 0.02 -4.31
CA PHE A 65 -4.25 0.71 -3.29
C PHE A 65 -4.33 2.22 -3.56
N PRO A 66 -5.40 2.89 -3.10
CA PRO A 66 -5.43 4.35 -3.11
C PRO A 66 -4.25 4.92 -2.32
N SER A 67 -3.59 5.90 -2.87
CA SER A 67 -2.42 6.53 -2.26
C SER A 67 -2.51 8.05 -2.34
N ARG A 68 -1.78 8.73 -1.47
CA ARG A 68 -1.54 10.16 -1.51
C ARG A 68 -0.04 10.41 -1.59
N ASN A 69 0.37 11.39 -2.35
CA ASN A 69 1.74 11.87 -2.31
C ASN A 69 1.91 12.82 -1.11
N ILE A 70 2.98 12.62 -0.38
CA ILE A 70 3.50 13.58 0.60
C ILE A 70 4.69 14.24 -0.08
N ASN A 71 4.67 15.57 -0.18
CA ASN A 71 5.76 16.31 -0.78
C ASN A 71 7.01 16.19 0.11
N ALA A 72 8.18 16.16 -0.51
CA ALA A 72 9.43 16.28 0.22
C ALA A 72 9.53 17.67 0.88
N SER A 73 10.35 17.75 1.94
CA SER A 73 10.71 19.05 2.53
C SER A 73 11.37 19.94 1.46
N GLU A 74 11.12 21.25 1.53
CA GLU A 74 11.82 22.24 0.69
C GLU A 74 13.33 22.31 1.02
N ASN A 75 13.69 21.94 2.24
CA ASN A 75 15.08 21.93 2.73
C ASN A 75 15.43 20.53 3.29
N PRO A 76 15.57 19.51 2.44
CA PRO A 76 15.96 18.19 2.91
C PRO A 76 17.39 18.21 3.45
N LYS A 77 17.63 17.48 4.53
CA LYS A 77 18.98 17.22 5.07
C LYS A 77 19.42 15.85 4.61
N PRO A 78 20.19 15.72 3.52
CA PRO A 78 20.69 14.43 3.08
C PRO A 78 21.73 13.92 4.07
N PHE A 79 21.77 12.60 4.26
CA PHE A 79 22.88 11.97 4.98
C PHE A 79 24.15 12.04 4.14
N GLU A 80 25.28 12.34 4.78
CA GLU A 80 26.58 12.18 4.15
C GLU A 80 26.85 10.70 3.87
N LYS A 81 27.52 10.41 2.76
CA LYS A 81 27.94 9.04 2.43
C LYS A 81 29.40 8.81 2.84
N ASN A 82 29.63 7.76 3.63
CA ASN A 82 30.95 7.25 3.97
C ASN A 82 30.94 5.72 3.79
N ILE A 83 30.86 5.30 2.53
CA ILE A 83 30.62 3.91 2.17
C ILE A 83 31.80 3.03 2.60
N GLN A 84 31.48 1.95 3.29
CA GLN A 84 32.39 0.94 3.81
C GLN A 84 31.99 -0.44 3.27
N THR A 85 32.94 -1.35 3.26
CA THR A 85 32.68 -2.75 2.96
C THR A 85 32.13 -3.42 4.22
N LEU A 86 30.99 -4.07 4.12
CA LEU A 86 30.48 -4.92 5.19
C LEU A 86 31.25 -6.25 5.23
N PRO A 87 31.30 -6.92 6.40
CA PRO A 87 31.81 -8.28 6.49
C PRO A 87 31.04 -9.21 5.53
N GLU A 88 31.72 -10.13 4.91
CA GLU A 88 31.11 -11.14 4.02
C GLU A 88 30.27 -12.14 4.82
N THR A 89 30.63 -12.36 6.08
CA THR A 89 29.95 -13.29 6.98
C THR A 89 29.61 -12.64 8.32
N PHE A 90 28.64 -13.21 9.01
CA PHE A 90 28.22 -12.82 10.36
C PHE A 90 27.78 -14.06 11.16
N LEU A 91 27.85 -13.96 12.49
CA LEU A 91 27.39 -15.02 13.40
C LEU A 91 25.89 -14.85 13.68
N PHE A 92 25.12 -15.93 13.49
CA PHE A 92 23.71 -16.00 13.84
C PHE A 92 23.42 -17.42 14.38
N ASP A 93 22.89 -17.51 15.60
CA ASP A 93 22.64 -18.79 16.30
C ASP A 93 23.87 -19.71 16.34
N ASP A 94 25.04 -19.13 16.68
CA ASP A 94 26.33 -19.80 16.74
C ASP A 94 26.82 -20.39 15.40
N GLU A 95 26.14 -20.07 14.30
CA GLU A 95 26.54 -20.46 12.94
C GLU A 95 27.04 -19.23 12.14
N GLU A 96 28.11 -19.44 11.38
CA GLU A 96 28.56 -18.43 10.43
C GLU A 96 27.68 -18.43 9.17
N LYS A 97 27.09 -17.28 8.85
CA LYS A 97 26.20 -17.10 7.70
C LYS A 97 26.85 -16.14 6.70
N ASN A 98 26.75 -16.45 5.42
CA ASN A 98 27.11 -15.51 4.36
C ASN A 98 26.03 -14.42 4.24
N LEU A 99 26.44 -13.14 4.22
CA LEU A 99 25.52 -12.01 4.21
C LEU A 99 24.68 -11.94 2.92
N GLU A 100 25.30 -12.12 1.77
CA GLU A 100 24.59 -12.04 0.48
C GLU A 100 23.59 -13.19 0.32
N GLU A 101 23.98 -14.42 0.68
CA GLU A 101 23.09 -15.58 0.63
C GLU A 101 21.92 -15.44 1.63
N TYR A 102 22.17 -14.84 2.79
CA TYR A 102 21.13 -14.57 3.78
C TYR A 102 20.12 -13.54 3.30
N LEU A 103 20.59 -12.46 2.70
CA LEU A 103 19.73 -11.43 2.13
C LEU A 103 18.92 -11.94 0.94
N ASP A 104 19.51 -12.77 0.08
CA ASP A 104 18.82 -13.41 -1.04
C ASP A 104 17.74 -14.38 -0.56
N TYR A 105 18.02 -15.19 0.45
CA TYR A 105 17.05 -16.11 1.06
C TYR A 105 15.79 -15.38 1.55
N PHE A 106 15.93 -14.19 2.14
CA PHE A 106 14.81 -13.35 2.60
C PHE A 106 14.27 -12.40 1.54
N TRP A 107 14.72 -12.51 0.29
CA TRP A 107 14.28 -11.67 -0.82
C TRP A 107 14.44 -10.18 -0.53
N SER A 108 15.52 -9.83 0.14
CA SER A 108 15.86 -8.44 0.41
C SER A 108 16.11 -7.71 -0.90
N ASP A 109 15.42 -6.62 -1.13
CA ASP A 109 15.54 -5.82 -2.34
C ASP A 109 16.24 -4.48 -2.13
N GLY A 110 16.58 -4.15 -0.88
CA GLY A 110 17.37 -2.98 -0.53
C GLY A 110 17.85 -3.01 0.91
N MET A 111 19.06 -2.52 1.15
CA MET A 111 19.63 -2.37 2.48
C MET A 111 20.42 -1.07 2.57
N ILE A 112 20.11 -0.29 3.60
CA ILE A 112 20.86 0.91 3.96
C ILE A 112 21.30 0.77 5.42
N VAL A 113 22.58 1.02 5.68
CA VAL A 113 23.13 1.11 7.05
C VAL A 113 23.58 2.53 7.31
N ILE A 114 23.07 3.11 8.39
CA ILE A 114 23.42 4.45 8.85
C ILE A 114 24.20 4.30 10.16
N HIS A 115 25.37 4.89 10.23
CA HIS A 115 26.20 4.93 11.43
C HIS A 115 26.74 6.34 11.65
N LYS A 116 26.51 6.91 12.85
CA LYS A 116 26.93 8.28 13.21
C LYS A 116 26.52 9.31 12.14
N ASP A 117 25.24 9.29 11.78
CA ASP A 117 24.60 10.18 10.80
C ASP A 117 25.20 10.12 9.39
N LYS A 118 25.88 9.03 9.05
CA LYS A 118 26.41 8.78 7.70
C LYS A 118 25.91 7.47 7.14
N ILE A 119 25.58 7.44 5.84
CA ILE A 119 25.30 6.20 5.13
C ILE A 119 26.65 5.49 4.94
N VAL A 120 26.82 4.36 5.62
CA VAL A 120 28.03 3.54 5.53
C VAL A 120 27.87 2.35 4.57
N TYR A 121 26.63 1.97 4.25
CA TYR A 121 26.32 0.94 3.26
C TYR A 121 24.99 1.26 2.61
N GLU A 122 24.91 1.06 1.30
CA GLU A 122 23.69 1.21 0.50
C GLU A 122 23.78 0.28 -0.71
N LYS A 123 22.86 -0.67 -0.78
CA LYS A 123 22.81 -1.62 -1.90
C LYS A 123 21.36 -2.02 -2.19
N TYR A 124 21.08 -2.27 -3.44
CA TYR A 124 19.76 -2.65 -3.94
C TYR A 124 19.86 -3.90 -4.81
N TRP A 125 18.82 -4.74 -4.75
CA TRP A 125 18.71 -5.99 -5.50
C TRP A 125 17.35 -6.10 -6.16
N LEU A 126 17.11 -7.16 -6.90
CA LEU A 126 15.82 -7.52 -7.48
C LEU A 126 15.18 -6.38 -8.30
N GLY A 127 15.99 -5.52 -8.88
CA GLY A 127 15.55 -4.38 -9.70
C GLY A 127 15.05 -3.18 -8.89
N ASN A 128 15.24 -3.16 -7.57
CA ASN A 128 15.02 -1.97 -6.73
C ASN A 128 16.16 -0.96 -6.92
N ASN A 129 15.96 0.30 -6.50
CA ASN A 129 16.97 1.36 -6.48
C ASN A 129 16.56 2.51 -5.56
N GLU A 130 17.46 3.48 -5.35
CA GLU A 130 17.27 4.63 -4.46
C GLU A 130 16.04 5.51 -4.78
N ASN A 131 15.55 5.49 -6.02
CA ASN A 131 14.44 6.33 -6.47
C ASN A 131 13.08 5.60 -6.40
N LYS A 132 13.05 4.30 -6.08
CA LYS A 132 11.82 3.56 -5.95
C LYS A 132 11.21 3.71 -4.56
N LYS A 133 9.91 3.90 -4.52
CA LYS A 133 9.15 3.81 -3.28
C LYS A 133 8.93 2.34 -2.97
N HIS A 134 9.10 1.96 -1.73
CA HIS A 134 8.82 0.62 -1.24
C HIS A 134 7.77 0.68 -0.14
N ILE A 135 6.92 -0.34 -0.03
CA ILE A 135 5.96 -0.41 1.07
C ILE A 135 6.71 -0.56 2.40
N SER A 136 6.33 0.23 3.37
CA SER A 136 6.96 0.23 4.70
C SER A 136 6.23 -0.64 5.73
N TRP A 137 5.05 -1.15 5.37
CA TRP A 137 4.19 -1.90 6.27
C TRP A 137 4.05 -1.21 7.65
N SER A 138 4.20 -1.96 8.72
CA SER A 138 4.05 -1.42 10.09
C SER A 138 5.13 -0.42 10.50
N VAL A 139 6.23 -0.28 9.76
CA VAL A 139 7.19 0.82 10.01
C VAL A 139 6.51 2.19 9.88
N ALA A 140 5.43 2.31 9.08
CA ALA A 140 4.60 3.51 9.04
C ALA A 140 4.07 3.94 10.42
N LYS A 141 3.86 3.02 11.35
CA LYS A 141 3.42 3.34 12.72
C LYS A 141 4.48 4.14 13.49
N SER A 142 5.77 3.90 13.23
CA SER A 142 6.86 4.69 13.83
C SER A 142 6.81 6.15 13.37
N PHE A 143 6.42 6.40 12.12
CA PHE A 143 6.21 7.77 11.64
C PHE A 143 5.00 8.42 12.32
N VAL A 144 3.90 7.67 12.51
CA VAL A 144 2.74 8.19 13.26
C VAL A 144 3.12 8.50 14.69
N SER A 145 3.86 7.62 15.38
CA SER A 145 4.38 7.87 16.73
C SER A 145 5.26 9.13 16.80
N ALA A 146 6.14 9.33 15.82
CA ALA A 146 6.95 10.54 15.73
C ALA A 146 6.09 11.80 15.55
N LEU A 147 5.02 11.75 14.74
CA LEU A 147 4.09 12.87 14.58
C LEU A 147 3.34 13.19 15.88
N VAL A 148 2.94 12.17 16.66
CA VAL A 148 2.35 12.37 17.99
C VAL A 148 3.36 13.03 18.93
N GLY A 149 4.64 12.63 18.87
CA GLY A 149 5.72 13.27 19.63
C GLY A 149 5.89 14.75 19.29
N ILE A 150 5.82 15.10 18.01
CA ILE A 150 5.86 16.50 17.55
C ILE A 150 4.65 17.27 18.07
N ALA A 151 3.44 16.72 17.96
CA ALA A 151 2.22 17.36 18.46
C ALA A 151 2.27 17.58 19.99
N TYR A 152 2.88 16.65 20.73
CA TYR A 152 3.13 16.82 22.17
C TYR A 152 4.13 17.95 22.45
N GLU A 153 5.24 18.01 21.73
CA GLU A 153 6.26 19.05 21.87
C GLU A 153 5.74 20.44 21.50
N GLU A 154 4.84 20.52 20.51
CA GLU A 154 4.17 21.76 20.09
C GLU A 154 3.03 22.18 21.05
N GLY A 155 2.74 21.41 22.10
CA GLY A 155 1.70 21.69 23.07
C GLY A 155 0.27 21.44 22.57
N LEU A 156 0.11 20.70 21.46
CA LEU A 156 -1.20 20.27 20.95
C LEU A 156 -1.77 19.08 21.74
N ILE A 157 -0.91 18.38 22.46
CA ILE A 157 -1.22 17.30 23.40
C ILE A 157 -0.65 17.70 24.75
N ASP A 158 -1.50 17.81 25.78
CA ASP A 158 -1.07 18.27 27.11
C ASP A 158 -0.28 17.19 27.85
N SER A 159 -0.70 15.92 27.72
CA SER A 159 -0.05 14.77 28.37
C SER A 159 -0.25 13.49 27.59
N LEU A 160 0.80 12.68 27.48
CA LEU A 160 0.68 11.31 26.92
C LEU A 160 -0.16 10.38 27.81
N ASN A 161 -0.41 10.74 29.07
CA ASN A 161 -1.33 9.98 29.96
C ASN A 161 -2.79 10.41 29.81
N ASP A 162 -3.08 11.43 29.00
CA ASP A 162 -4.45 11.83 28.72
C ASP A 162 -5.18 10.72 27.95
N PRO A 163 -6.49 10.53 28.20
CA PRO A 163 -7.28 9.63 27.40
C PRO A 163 -7.38 10.12 25.96
N ILE A 164 -7.33 9.19 25.01
CA ILE A 164 -7.41 9.51 23.57
C ILE A 164 -8.69 10.28 23.23
N THR A 165 -9.79 10.02 23.95
CA THR A 165 -11.10 10.68 23.77
C THR A 165 -11.06 12.18 24.05
N LYS A 166 -10.10 12.68 24.83
CA LYS A 166 -9.88 14.13 25.01
C LYS A 166 -9.58 14.85 23.70
N TYR A 167 -8.95 14.17 22.75
CA TYR A 167 -8.50 14.72 21.46
C TYR A 167 -9.31 14.21 20.28
N LEU A 168 -9.84 12.98 20.38
CA LEU A 168 -10.60 12.30 19.34
C LEU A 168 -11.93 11.81 19.93
N VAL A 169 -12.91 12.71 19.96
CA VAL A 169 -14.25 12.47 20.54
C VAL A 169 -15.00 11.30 19.88
N ASP A 170 -14.70 10.99 18.64
CA ASP A 170 -15.32 9.86 17.93
C ASP A 170 -15.00 8.49 18.55
N PHE A 171 -14.08 8.43 19.53
CA PHE A 171 -13.74 7.23 20.27
C PHE A 171 -14.47 7.12 21.63
N GLU A 172 -15.33 8.09 21.99
CA GLU A 172 -16.23 7.97 23.13
C GLU A 172 -17.19 6.79 22.93
N ASP A 173 -17.62 6.15 24.00
CA ASP A 173 -18.48 4.95 23.99
C ASP A 173 -17.89 3.76 23.18
N THR A 174 -16.58 3.74 22.96
CA THR A 174 -15.88 2.63 22.31
C THR A 174 -14.92 1.92 23.28
N GLY A 175 -14.28 0.84 22.84
CA GLY A 175 -13.25 0.16 23.62
C GLY A 175 -11.98 1.00 23.87
N TYR A 176 -11.88 2.18 23.28
CA TYR A 176 -10.79 3.14 23.50
C TYR A 176 -11.09 4.20 24.54
N GLU A 177 -12.31 4.22 25.09
CA GLU A 177 -12.66 5.15 26.14
C GLU A 177 -11.75 4.98 27.35
N GLY A 178 -11.17 6.07 27.83
CA GLY A 178 -10.23 6.06 28.96
C GLY A 178 -8.83 5.52 28.66
N VAL A 179 -8.58 5.01 27.45
CA VAL A 179 -7.25 4.53 27.05
C VAL A 179 -6.31 5.72 26.82
N SER A 180 -5.15 5.71 27.46
CA SER A 180 -4.17 6.80 27.31
C SER A 180 -3.50 6.80 25.93
N ILE A 181 -3.06 7.98 25.47
CA ILE A 181 -2.26 8.09 24.24
C ILE A 181 -1.02 7.20 24.35
N LYS A 182 -0.38 7.14 25.51
CA LYS A 182 0.80 6.30 25.75
C LYS A 182 0.50 4.81 25.50
N ASP A 183 -0.62 4.31 26.00
CA ASP A 183 -1.00 2.89 25.82
C ASP A 183 -1.31 2.55 24.37
N ILE A 184 -1.82 3.52 23.58
CA ILE A 184 -2.08 3.34 22.15
C ILE A 184 -0.76 3.30 21.35
N LEU A 185 0.29 3.98 21.82
CA LEU A 185 1.57 4.03 21.14
C LEU A 185 2.48 2.81 21.42
N GLN A 186 2.13 1.96 22.36
CA GLN A 186 2.85 0.74 22.74
C GLN A 186 2.30 -0.49 22.04
#